data_0fb1605b3546cde161f86095f91990ae
#
_entry.id   0fb1605b3546cde161f86095f91990ae
#
_cell.length_a   1.000
_cell.length_b   1.000
_cell.length_c   1.000
_cell.angle_alpha   90.00
_cell.angle_beta   90.00
_cell.angle_gamma   90.00
#
_symmetry.space_group_name_H-M   'P 1'
#
loop_
_entity.id
_entity.type
_entity.pdbx_description
1 polymer ?
#
loop_
_entity_poly.entity_id
_entity_poly.type
_entity_poly.pdbx_seq_one_letter_code
_entity_poly.pdbx_strand_id
1 'polypeptide(L)'
;QSGWGISDVRVIGCNVSGLLSGGASIPLVPVTINPTGITGDANTDTLLVVYGNGNGAVEGDLINAQPATNIYGVNAATSFTAPQAGPPVVLADRVFAMPPPPRPPFPTPCNLSMTTITGVNRPNVTVSAGVAVMQDGRLYNLGSAPVVRAYAIINRALVVCDYVASNCATNPLPSPPPTPSPWVTIADNVVSLRAQYGRDTAAANMDAIVDVWDQNIATPATPVSNVAAKNTEACGLMRASAVRIALVARSSQPEKRLDGTLTSGQYVTPATLDWAGSDALAIAIDATAAAAVAISLPNPSGTWPTWQDFRYKVFQTIIPLRNITSLGAVTEC
;
A
#
# COMPACT_ATOMS: atom_id res chain seq x y z
N GLN A 1 17.64 0.33 2.30
CA GLN A 1 16.34 0.96 2.62
C GLN A 1 16.07 2.08 1.62
N SER A 2 15.98 1.73 0.37
CA SER A 2 15.53 2.60 -0.69
C SER A 2 14.00 2.47 -0.76
N GLY A 3 13.32 3.25 0.04
CA GLY A 3 11.88 3.37 -0.08
C GLY A 3 11.53 4.18 -1.32
N TRP A 4 10.37 3.95 -1.89
CA TRP A 4 9.81 4.77 -2.93
C TRP A 4 9.62 6.20 -2.42
N GLY A 5 10.38 7.11 -2.96
CA GLY A 5 10.11 8.51 -2.78
C GLY A 5 9.33 9.01 -3.99
N ILE A 6 8.06 8.73 -4.06
CA ILE A 6 7.22 9.36 -5.06
C ILE A 6 6.74 10.66 -4.47
N SER A 7 7.52 11.69 -4.70
CA SER A 7 7.19 13.07 -4.32
C SER A 7 6.36 13.82 -5.36
N ASP A 8 6.11 13.18 -6.47
CA ASP A 8 5.46 13.84 -7.59
C ASP A 8 3.97 13.54 -7.57
N VAL A 9 3.16 14.55 -7.27
CA VAL A 9 1.70 14.49 -7.29
C VAL A 9 1.13 13.97 -8.62
N ARG A 10 1.90 14.02 -9.70
CA ARG A 10 1.49 13.57 -11.01
C ARG A 10 1.49 12.04 -11.15
N VAL A 11 2.22 11.33 -10.32
CA VAL A 11 2.37 9.87 -10.38
C VAL A 11 1.84 9.12 -9.19
N ILE A 12 1.78 9.76 -8.02
CA ILE A 12 1.20 9.10 -6.84
C ILE A 12 -0.28 8.75 -7.11
N GLY A 13 -0.67 7.52 -6.82
CA GLY A 13 -2.01 7.02 -7.13
C GLY A 13 -2.19 6.55 -8.58
N CYS A 14 -1.26 6.82 -9.50
CA CYS A 14 -1.33 6.29 -10.86
C CYS A 14 -1.36 4.77 -10.87
N ASN A 15 -2.12 4.20 -11.80
CA ASN A 15 -2.13 2.76 -11.98
C ASN A 15 -0.84 2.29 -12.66
N VAL A 16 -0.15 1.36 -12.03
CA VAL A 16 1.03 0.67 -12.60
C VAL A 16 0.62 -0.71 -13.04
N SER A 17 0.88 -1.02 -14.31
CA SER A 17 0.70 -2.32 -14.93
C SER A 17 2.05 -2.84 -15.47
N GLY A 18 2.03 -4.02 -16.08
CA GLY A 18 3.23 -4.67 -16.62
C GLY A 18 4.06 -5.38 -15.54
N LEU A 19 4.68 -6.49 -15.88
CA LEU A 19 5.47 -7.35 -15.00
C LEU A 19 4.75 -7.84 -13.72
N LEU A 20 3.45 -7.59 -13.59
CA LEU A 20 2.61 -8.15 -12.55
C LEU A 20 1.88 -9.38 -13.06
N SER A 21 1.76 -10.39 -12.22
CA SER A 21 1.08 -11.64 -12.58
C SER A 21 -0.39 -11.42 -12.91
N GLY A 22 -0.91 -12.14 -13.91
CA GLY A 22 -2.31 -12.05 -14.32
C GLY A 22 -2.70 -10.72 -14.98
N GLY A 23 -1.74 -9.89 -15.41
CA GLY A 23 -2.02 -8.58 -16.00
C GLY A 23 -2.61 -7.57 -15.00
N ALA A 24 -2.33 -7.75 -13.71
CA ALA A 24 -2.81 -6.86 -12.66
C ALA A 24 -2.37 -5.42 -12.88
N SER A 25 -3.18 -4.50 -12.40
CA SER A 25 -2.87 -3.08 -12.30
C SER A 25 -3.07 -2.65 -10.86
N ILE A 26 -2.10 -1.96 -10.30
CA ILE A 26 -2.08 -1.55 -8.90
C ILE A 26 -1.84 -0.04 -8.78
N PRO A 27 -2.38 0.62 -7.76
CA PRO A 27 -2.08 2.02 -7.52
C PRO A 27 -0.62 2.18 -7.05
N LEU A 28 0.04 3.19 -7.56
CA LEU A 28 1.41 3.57 -7.18
C LEU A 28 1.39 4.31 -5.84
N VAL A 29 1.23 3.57 -4.76
CA VAL A 29 1.15 4.08 -3.39
C VAL A 29 1.93 3.14 -2.48
N PRO A 30 2.69 3.63 -1.50
CA PRO A 30 3.44 2.76 -0.58
C PRO A 30 2.55 1.76 0.17
N VAL A 31 1.38 2.19 0.60
CA VAL A 31 0.38 1.35 1.27
C VAL A 31 -1.01 1.77 0.81
N THR A 32 -1.82 0.81 0.38
CA THR A 32 -3.25 1.01 0.11
C THR A 32 -4.06 0.19 1.10
N ILE A 33 -4.96 0.84 1.82
CA ILE A 33 -5.92 0.19 2.70
C ILE A 33 -7.16 -0.14 1.88
N ASN A 34 -7.67 -1.36 1.99
CA ASN A 34 -8.82 -1.88 1.27
C ASN A 34 -8.73 -1.69 -0.27
N PRO A 35 -7.62 -2.14 -0.91
CA PRO A 35 -7.47 -2.03 -2.35
C PRO A 35 -8.56 -2.82 -3.08
N THR A 36 -9.02 -2.28 -4.20
CA THR A 36 -10.01 -2.97 -5.05
C THR A 36 -9.48 -4.32 -5.52
N GLY A 37 -10.33 -5.34 -5.50
CA GLY A 37 -10.00 -6.70 -5.97
C GLY A 37 -9.32 -7.60 -4.94
N ILE A 38 -9.03 -7.11 -3.74
CA ILE A 38 -8.57 -7.92 -2.62
C ILE A 38 -9.67 -8.02 -1.57
N THR A 39 -10.05 -9.24 -1.23
CA THR A 39 -11.10 -9.50 -0.24
C THR A 39 -10.53 -10.34 0.90
N GLY A 40 -10.95 -10.03 2.11
CA GLY A 40 -10.66 -10.78 3.33
C GLY A 40 -11.94 -11.25 4.02
N ASP A 41 -11.78 -11.79 5.22
CA ASP A 41 -12.91 -12.11 6.10
C ASP A 41 -13.73 -10.83 6.40
N ALA A 42 -15.02 -11.00 6.67
CA ALA A 42 -15.91 -9.87 6.94
C ALA A 42 -15.39 -9.02 8.12
N ASN A 43 -15.57 -7.71 8.01
CA ASN A 43 -15.14 -6.74 9.02
C ASN A 43 -13.63 -6.70 9.30
N THR A 44 -12.81 -7.11 8.33
CA THR A 44 -11.36 -6.92 8.36
C THR A 44 -10.91 -6.04 7.22
N ASP A 45 -9.83 -5.29 7.41
CA ASP A 45 -9.21 -4.54 6.34
C ASP A 45 -8.22 -5.41 5.58
N THR A 46 -7.94 -5.03 4.34
CA THR A 46 -6.89 -5.61 3.52
C THR A 46 -5.84 -4.54 3.22
N LEU A 47 -4.61 -4.95 2.98
CA LEU A 47 -3.52 -4.04 2.67
C LEU A 47 -2.83 -4.46 1.37
N LEU A 48 -2.46 -3.47 0.57
CA LEU A 48 -1.50 -3.62 -0.51
C LEU A 48 -0.27 -2.79 -0.17
N VAL A 49 0.90 -3.41 -0.12
CA VAL A 49 2.17 -2.78 0.21
C VAL A 49 3.09 -2.84 -1.00
N VAL A 50 3.60 -1.69 -1.40
CA VAL A 50 4.42 -1.53 -2.60
C VAL A 50 5.68 -0.76 -2.28
N TYR A 51 6.85 -1.35 -2.57
CA TYR A 51 8.13 -0.66 -2.46
C TYR A 51 9.20 -1.27 -3.37
N GLY A 52 10.16 -0.46 -3.76
CA GLY A 52 11.32 -0.88 -4.54
C GLY A 52 12.56 -1.12 -3.69
N ASN A 53 13.55 -1.77 -4.26
CA ASN A 53 14.89 -1.95 -3.69
C ASN A 53 15.98 -1.32 -4.58
N GLY A 54 15.60 -0.46 -5.53
CA GLY A 54 16.53 0.24 -6.43
C GLY A 54 17.36 1.31 -5.72
N ASN A 55 18.50 1.64 -6.33
CA ASN A 55 19.40 2.71 -5.89
C ASN A 55 19.22 4.02 -6.69
N GLY A 56 18.15 4.12 -7.46
CA GLY A 56 17.84 5.31 -8.27
C GLY A 56 17.46 6.53 -7.42
N ALA A 57 17.45 7.68 -8.05
CA ALA A 57 16.97 8.91 -7.43
C ALA A 57 15.50 8.75 -7.02
N VAL A 58 15.17 9.24 -5.83
CA VAL A 58 13.83 9.21 -5.27
C VAL A 58 12.82 9.94 -6.19
N GLU A 59 13.27 11.01 -6.80
CA GLU A 59 12.48 11.83 -7.72
C GLU A 59 12.46 11.27 -9.17
N GLY A 60 13.13 10.14 -9.41
CA GLY A 60 13.39 9.62 -10.74
C GLY A 60 14.48 10.40 -11.48
N ASP A 61 15.17 9.74 -12.38
CA ASP A 61 16.21 10.33 -13.23
C ASP A 61 15.56 11.04 -14.42
N LEU A 62 15.99 12.27 -14.71
CA LEU A 62 15.49 13.02 -15.87
C LEU A 62 15.88 12.32 -17.18
N ILE A 63 14.91 12.12 -18.04
CA ILE A 63 15.09 11.58 -19.39
C ILE A 63 15.45 12.72 -20.32
N ASN A 64 16.74 12.89 -20.59
CA ASN A 64 17.24 14.01 -21.43
C ASN A 64 17.05 13.74 -22.93
N ALA A 65 17.00 12.47 -23.33
CA ALA A 65 16.82 12.05 -24.71
C ALA A 65 16.08 10.73 -24.78
N GLN A 66 15.36 10.55 -25.85
CA GLN A 66 14.70 9.26 -26.17
C GLN A 66 15.01 8.87 -27.62
N PRO A 67 16.20 8.29 -27.90
CA PRO A 67 16.61 7.91 -29.25
C PRO A 67 15.71 6.89 -29.93
N ALA A 68 15.08 6.01 -29.12
CA ALA A 68 14.09 5.04 -29.56
C ALA A 68 13.03 4.86 -28.47
N THR A 69 11.88 4.28 -28.79
CA THR A 69 10.78 4.07 -27.85
C THR A 69 11.23 3.34 -26.58
N ASN A 70 12.17 2.42 -26.69
CA ASN A 70 12.68 1.62 -25.58
C ASN A 70 14.08 2.03 -25.09
N ILE A 71 14.58 3.21 -25.46
CA ILE A 71 15.89 3.71 -25.04
C ILE A 71 15.71 5.08 -24.39
N TYR A 72 16.10 5.19 -23.12
CA TYR A 72 16.02 6.40 -22.33
C TYR A 72 17.44 6.89 -21.99
N GLY A 73 17.80 8.09 -22.47
CA GLY A 73 19.04 8.76 -22.09
C GLY A 73 18.84 9.48 -20.77
N VAL A 74 19.59 9.11 -19.72
CA VAL A 74 19.51 9.67 -18.37
C VAL A 74 20.88 10.13 -17.86
N ASN A 75 20.91 11.09 -16.94
CA ASN A 75 22.19 11.60 -16.41
C ASN A 75 22.88 10.56 -15.51
N ALA A 76 22.13 9.86 -14.67
CA ALA A 76 22.64 8.92 -13.67
C ALA A 76 22.46 7.46 -14.08
N ALA A 77 22.84 7.11 -15.31
CA ALA A 77 22.73 5.71 -15.82
C ALA A 77 23.45 4.66 -14.95
N THR A 78 24.31 5.10 -14.02
CA THR A 78 24.99 4.21 -13.05
C THR A 78 24.08 3.65 -11.96
N SER A 79 22.95 4.27 -11.74
CA SER A 79 21.94 3.82 -10.76
C SER A 79 21.06 2.69 -11.29
N PHE A 80 21.24 2.30 -12.56
CA PHE A 80 20.45 1.28 -13.22
C PHE A 80 21.29 0.04 -13.51
N THR A 81 20.72 -1.14 -13.27
CA THR A 81 21.38 -2.43 -13.43
C THR A 81 20.77 -3.21 -14.58
N ALA A 82 21.60 -3.57 -15.55
CA ALA A 82 21.22 -4.51 -16.62
C ALA A 82 21.47 -5.97 -16.18
N PRO A 83 20.79 -6.94 -16.79
CA PRO A 83 21.01 -8.34 -16.48
C PRO A 83 22.43 -8.77 -16.91
N GLN A 84 23.09 -9.57 -16.09
CA GLN A 84 24.37 -10.19 -16.43
C GLN A 84 24.26 -11.70 -16.28
N ALA A 85 24.67 -12.42 -17.32
CA ALA A 85 24.80 -13.87 -17.27
C ALA A 85 26.17 -14.23 -16.68
N GLY A 86 26.17 -15.10 -15.69
CA GLY A 86 27.39 -15.59 -15.04
C GLY A 86 27.27 -15.56 -13.52
N PRO A 87 28.20 -16.24 -12.80
CA PRO A 87 28.22 -16.17 -11.33
C PRO A 87 28.98 -14.89 -10.86
N PRO A 88 28.35 -14.04 -9.98
CA PRO A 88 26.95 -14.13 -9.59
C PRO A 88 25.99 -13.65 -10.69
N VAL A 89 24.82 -14.28 -10.78
CA VAL A 89 23.73 -13.81 -11.66
C VAL A 89 23.24 -12.46 -11.14
N VAL A 90 23.28 -11.44 -11.99
CA VAL A 90 22.74 -10.11 -11.68
C VAL A 90 21.37 -9.98 -12.33
N LEU A 91 20.35 -9.77 -11.51
CA LEU A 91 19.00 -9.54 -11.98
C LEU A 91 18.85 -8.10 -12.48
N ALA A 92 18.12 -7.94 -13.56
CA ALA A 92 17.83 -6.63 -14.13
C ALA A 92 16.89 -5.83 -13.23
N ASP A 93 17.12 -4.52 -13.14
CA ASP A 93 16.20 -3.62 -12.48
C ASP A 93 14.89 -3.51 -13.27
N ARG A 94 13.83 -3.27 -12.54
CA ARG A 94 12.51 -2.92 -13.05
C ARG A 94 12.31 -1.42 -12.92
N VAL A 95 11.79 -0.83 -13.98
CA VAL A 95 11.64 0.61 -14.09
C VAL A 95 10.27 0.96 -14.65
N PHE A 96 9.83 2.17 -14.42
CA PHE A 96 8.75 2.79 -15.20
C PHE A 96 9.16 4.21 -15.60
N ALA A 97 8.73 4.63 -16.79
CA ALA A 97 8.91 5.98 -17.28
C ALA A 97 7.63 6.79 -17.00
N MET A 98 7.82 7.99 -16.49
CA MET A 98 6.79 8.99 -16.33
C MET A 98 6.92 10.01 -17.46
N PRO A 99 5.82 10.39 -18.14
CA PRO A 99 5.88 11.41 -19.18
C PRO A 99 6.28 12.78 -18.60
N PRO A 100 6.78 13.69 -19.45
CA PRO A 100 7.03 15.06 -19.04
C PRO A 100 5.75 15.71 -18.53
N PRO A 101 5.85 16.71 -17.66
CA PRO A 101 4.66 17.38 -17.13
C PRO A 101 3.85 17.98 -18.28
N PRO A 102 2.57 17.62 -18.41
CA PRO A 102 1.68 18.41 -19.22
C PRO A 102 1.50 19.77 -18.56
N ARG A 103 1.32 20.81 -19.35
CA ARG A 103 0.75 22.03 -18.81
C ARG A 103 -0.63 21.67 -18.24
N PRO A 104 -1.02 22.22 -17.06
CA PRO A 104 -2.33 21.89 -16.47
C PRO A 104 -3.47 22.07 -17.49
N PRO A 105 -4.53 21.24 -17.46
CA PRO A 105 -4.81 20.18 -16.48
C PRO A 105 -4.12 18.85 -16.82
N PHE A 106 -3.75 18.10 -15.78
CA PHE A 106 -3.16 16.78 -15.94
C PHE A 106 -4.16 15.78 -16.56
N PRO A 107 -3.72 14.92 -17.49
CA PRO A 107 -4.59 13.88 -18.02
C PRO A 107 -4.90 12.86 -16.93
N THR A 108 -6.18 12.56 -16.72
CA THR A 108 -6.67 11.44 -15.94
C THR A 108 -7.40 10.47 -16.88
N PRO A 109 -7.28 9.16 -16.71
CA PRO A 109 -6.47 8.43 -15.71
C PRO A 109 -4.99 8.36 -16.11
N CYS A 110 -4.12 8.37 -15.09
CA CYS A 110 -2.69 8.15 -15.24
C CYS A 110 -2.38 6.66 -15.21
N ASN A 111 -1.80 6.14 -16.29
CA ASN A 111 -1.39 4.73 -16.39
C ASN A 111 0.12 4.65 -16.68
N LEU A 112 0.84 3.91 -15.85
CA LEU A 112 2.26 3.66 -15.98
C LEU A 112 2.50 2.19 -16.31
N SER A 113 3.54 1.92 -17.08
CA SER A 113 3.94 0.55 -17.43
C SER A 113 5.29 0.24 -16.81
N MET A 114 5.33 -0.78 -15.95
CA MET A 114 6.57 -1.31 -15.40
C MET A 114 7.23 -2.24 -16.44
N THR A 115 8.52 -2.05 -16.65
CA THR A 115 9.31 -2.79 -17.63
C THR A 115 10.67 -3.20 -17.05
N THR A 116 11.35 -4.13 -17.69
CA THR A 116 12.66 -4.62 -17.27
C THR A 116 13.77 -3.98 -18.09
N ILE A 117 14.88 -3.61 -17.47
CA ILE A 117 16.08 -3.16 -18.17
C ILE A 117 16.71 -4.34 -18.90
N THR A 118 17.07 -4.13 -20.16
CA THR A 118 17.77 -5.12 -20.99
C THR A 118 19.21 -4.75 -21.26
N GLY A 119 19.56 -3.47 -21.11
CA GLY A 119 20.94 -3.01 -21.32
C GLY A 119 21.16 -1.61 -20.74
N VAL A 120 22.40 -1.35 -20.33
CA VAL A 120 22.86 -0.02 -19.92
C VAL A 120 24.13 0.30 -20.70
N ASN A 121 24.03 1.27 -21.61
CA ASN A 121 25.17 1.82 -22.36
C ASN A 121 25.14 3.34 -22.20
N ARG A 122 25.86 3.82 -21.20
CA ARG A 122 25.80 5.21 -20.75
C ARG A 122 25.89 6.22 -21.88
N PRO A 123 25.01 7.24 -21.93
CA PRO A 123 23.98 7.57 -20.91
C PRO A 123 22.65 6.79 -21.08
N ASN A 124 22.58 5.82 -21.99
CA ASN A 124 21.36 5.15 -22.40
C ASN A 124 21.02 3.95 -21.51
N VAL A 125 19.76 3.87 -21.12
CA VAL A 125 19.11 2.72 -20.48
C VAL A 125 18.12 2.12 -21.47
N THR A 126 18.32 0.85 -21.84
CA THR A 126 17.44 0.12 -22.76
C THR A 126 16.49 -0.77 -21.95
N VAL A 127 15.21 -0.77 -22.29
CA VAL A 127 14.16 -1.55 -21.63
C VAL A 127 13.49 -2.54 -22.58
N SER A 128 12.86 -3.58 -22.03
CA SER A 128 12.19 -4.63 -22.82
C SER A 128 10.94 -4.10 -23.56
N ALA A 129 10.19 -3.21 -22.91
CA ALA A 129 9.01 -2.56 -23.48
C ALA A 129 9.02 -1.10 -23.06
N GLY A 130 9.23 -0.19 -23.98
CA GLY A 130 9.28 1.23 -23.71
C GLY A 130 7.99 1.94 -24.12
N VAL A 131 7.85 3.16 -23.64
CA VAL A 131 6.73 4.07 -23.97
C VAL A 131 7.31 5.28 -24.69
N ALA A 132 6.69 5.68 -25.78
CA ALA A 132 7.11 6.85 -26.57
C ALA A 132 6.82 8.18 -25.84
N VAL A 133 7.50 9.24 -26.26
CA VAL A 133 7.27 10.63 -25.81
C VAL A 133 7.55 10.81 -24.31
N MET A 134 8.65 10.20 -23.84
CA MET A 134 9.11 10.29 -22.45
C MET A 134 10.28 11.27 -22.26
N GLN A 135 10.78 11.93 -23.32
CA GLN A 135 11.80 12.97 -23.19
C GLN A 135 11.29 14.10 -22.29
N ASP A 136 12.14 14.65 -21.44
CA ASP A 136 11.84 15.61 -20.37
C ASP A 136 10.95 15.04 -19.25
N GLY A 137 10.61 13.76 -19.33
CA GLY A 137 10.00 13.01 -18.26
C GLY A 137 11.03 12.43 -17.28
N ARG A 138 10.61 11.45 -16.48
CA ARG A 138 11.49 10.84 -15.48
C ARG A 138 11.45 9.31 -15.55
N LEU A 139 12.59 8.68 -15.32
CA LEU A 139 12.74 7.22 -15.23
C LEU A 139 12.94 6.84 -13.75
N TYR A 140 12.01 6.05 -13.21
CA TYR A 140 12.04 5.58 -11.83
C TYR A 140 12.59 4.16 -11.77
N ASN A 141 13.60 3.95 -10.91
CA ASN A 141 14.20 2.64 -10.68
C ASN A 141 13.58 1.97 -9.44
N LEU A 142 12.89 0.86 -9.64
CA LEU A 142 12.30 0.05 -8.57
C LEU A 142 13.26 -1.03 -8.05
N GLY A 143 14.40 -1.20 -8.71
CA GLY A 143 15.33 -2.28 -8.42
C GLY A 143 14.95 -3.61 -9.06
N SER A 144 15.77 -4.61 -8.81
CA SER A 144 15.62 -5.95 -9.42
C SER A 144 14.49 -6.79 -8.78
N ALA A 145 14.09 -6.47 -7.55
CA ALA A 145 13.09 -7.21 -6.80
C ALA A 145 12.11 -6.25 -6.07
N PRO A 146 11.30 -5.47 -6.81
CA PRO A 146 10.28 -4.68 -6.18
C PRO A 146 9.27 -5.57 -5.44
N VAL A 147 8.84 -5.13 -4.28
CA VAL A 147 7.85 -5.82 -3.47
C VAL A 147 6.48 -5.24 -3.76
N VAL A 148 5.54 -6.10 -4.14
CA VAL A 148 4.13 -5.78 -4.37
C VAL A 148 3.31 -6.85 -3.69
N ARG A 149 2.97 -6.66 -2.42
CA ARG A 149 2.34 -7.68 -1.59
C ARG A 149 0.99 -7.25 -1.06
N ALA A 150 0.01 -8.13 -1.23
CA ALA A 150 -1.29 -8.01 -0.60
C ALA A 150 -1.32 -8.82 0.71
N TYR A 151 -1.98 -8.26 1.72
CA TYR A 151 -2.22 -8.89 3.01
C TYR A 151 -3.72 -8.89 3.30
N ALA A 152 -4.22 -9.99 3.81
CA ALA A 152 -5.62 -10.14 4.20
C ALA A 152 -5.76 -11.11 5.38
N ILE A 153 -6.90 -11.05 6.05
CA ILE A 153 -7.33 -12.12 6.97
C ILE A 153 -8.29 -13.03 6.20
N ILE A 154 -7.97 -14.32 6.13
CA ILE A 154 -8.76 -15.32 5.42
C ILE A 154 -8.86 -16.56 6.26
N ASN A 155 -10.08 -16.99 6.54
CA ASN A 155 -10.35 -18.14 7.40
C ASN A 155 -9.61 -18.05 8.75
N ARG A 156 -9.55 -16.85 9.33
CA ARG A 156 -8.88 -16.57 10.61
C ARG A 156 -7.37 -16.79 10.57
N ALA A 157 -6.76 -16.61 9.43
CA ALA A 157 -5.32 -16.59 9.25
C ALA A 157 -4.87 -15.31 8.55
N LEU A 158 -3.75 -14.74 8.97
CA LEU A 158 -3.08 -13.67 8.24
C LEU A 158 -2.36 -14.32 7.06
N VAL A 159 -2.71 -13.89 5.86
CA VAL A 159 -2.16 -14.39 4.61
C VAL A 159 -1.51 -13.28 3.80
N VAL A 160 -0.55 -13.67 2.95
CA VAL A 160 0.13 -12.78 2.02
C VAL A 160 0.07 -13.36 0.61
N CYS A 161 -0.07 -12.48 -0.37
CA CYS A 161 0.07 -12.82 -1.78
C CYS A 161 1.02 -11.82 -2.46
N ASP A 162 1.92 -12.32 -3.31
CA ASP A 162 2.88 -11.51 -4.07
C ASP A 162 2.39 -11.32 -5.51
N TYR A 163 2.01 -10.10 -5.88
CA TYR A 163 1.53 -9.73 -7.21
C TYR A 163 2.57 -9.89 -8.32
N VAL A 164 3.85 -9.93 -7.98
CA VAL A 164 4.92 -10.18 -8.95
C VAL A 164 4.91 -11.66 -9.38
N ALA A 165 4.60 -12.55 -8.46
CA ALA A 165 4.64 -13.99 -8.68
C ALA A 165 3.27 -14.60 -9.02
N SER A 166 2.18 -14.02 -8.50
CA SER A 166 0.86 -14.63 -8.53
C SER A 166 -0.26 -13.60 -8.75
N ASN A 167 -1.37 -14.02 -9.33
CA ASN A 167 -2.57 -13.19 -9.43
C ASN A 167 -3.31 -13.18 -8.10
N CYS A 168 -3.13 -12.13 -7.31
CA CYS A 168 -3.74 -11.98 -5.99
C CYS A 168 -5.24 -11.58 -6.02
N ALA A 169 -5.75 -11.18 -7.17
CA ALA A 169 -7.18 -10.89 -7.34
C ALA A 169 -8.04 -12.15 -7.47
N THR A 170 -7.42 -13.32 -7.60
CA THR A 170 -8.15 -14.58 -7.56
C THR A 170 -8.62 -14.85 -6.14
N ASN A 171 -9.88 -15.29 -6.02
CA ASN A 171 -10.50 -15.56 -4.72
C ASN A 171 -9.58 -16.42 -3.83
N PRO A 172 -9.26 -15.96 -2.61
CA PRO A 172 -8.41 -16.69 -1.68
C PRO A 172 -9.07 -17.92 -1.07
N LEU A 173 -10.38 -18.10 -1.23
CA LEU A 173 -11.06 -19.31 -0.76
C LEU A 173 -10.52 -20.52 -1.52
N PRO A 174 -10.32 -21.66 -0.83
CA PRO A 174 -9.88 -22.87 -1.49
C PRO A 174 -10.92 -23.23 -2.55
N SER A 175 -10.59 -22.96 -3.80
CA SER A 175 -11.23 -23.65 -4.90
C SER A 175 -10.93 -25.13 -4.71
N PRO A 176 -11.88 -26.05 -4.96
CA PRO A 176 -11.56 -27.47 -4.83
C PRO A 176 -10.31 -27.76 -5.66
N PRO A 177 -9.41 -28.66 -5.17
CA PRO A 177 -8.16 -28.94 -5.86
C PRO A 177 -8.40 -29.20 -7.35
N PRO A 178 -7.53 -28.66 -8.29
CA PRO A 178 -6.08 -28.78 -8.13
C PRO A 178 -5.26 -27.47 -8.19
N THR A 179 -5.86 -26.28 -8.15
CA THR A 179 -5.05 -25.06 -8.23
C THR A 179 -4.60 -24.59 -6.84
N PRO A 180 -3.27 -24.55 -6.56
CA PRO A 180 -2.78 -24.00 -5.31
C PRO A 180 -3.19 -22.54 -5.17
N SER A 181 -3.66 -22.16 -4.00
CA SER A 181 -3.97 -20.78 -3.68
C SER A 181 -2.71 -19.92 -3.84
N PRO A 182 -2.78 -18.73 -4.46
CA PRO A 182 -1.66 -17.79 -4.51
C PRO A 182 -1.36 -17.15 -3.14
N TRP A 183 -2.23 -17.37 -2.17
CA TRP A 183 -2.12 -16.83 -0.83
C TRP A 183 -1.41 -17.79 0.11
N VAL A 184 -0.39 -17.28 0.81
CA VAL A 184 0.44 -18.02 1.75
C VAL A 184 0.12 -17.57 3.16
N THR A 185 -0.16 -18.53 4.05
CA THR A 185 -0.39 -18.24 5.47
C THR A 185 0.89 -17.78 6.14
N ILE A 186 0.83 -16.65 6.83
CA ILE A 186 1.92 -16.11 7.67
C ILE A 186 1.69 -16.50 9.13
N ALA A 187 0.45 -16.37 9.61
CA ALA A 187 0.11 -16.67 10.99
C ALA A 187 -1.34 -17.13 11.11
N ASP A 188 -1.53 -18.21 11.85
CA ASP A 188 -2.86 -18.74 12.18
C ASP A 188 -3.46 -17.98 13.37
N ASN A 189 -4.80 -18.11 13.50
CA ASN A 189 -5.56 -17.49 14.57
C ASN A 189 -5.44 -15.95 14.66
N VAL A 190 -5.18 -15.30 13.55
CA VAL A 190 -5.33 -13.86 13.39
C VAL A 190 -6.71 -13.59 12.80
N VAL A 191 -7.56 -12.93 13.56
CA VAL A 191 -9.00 -12.82 13.26
C VAL A 191 -9.44 -11.43 12.79
N SER A 192 -8.58 -10.43 12.93
CA SER A 192 -8.85 -9.08 12.42
C SER A 192 -7.55 -8.38 12.10
N LEU A 193 -7.58 -7.62 11.03
CA LEU A 193 -6.63 -6.59 10.66
C LEU A 193 -7.42 -5.29 10.52
N ARG A 194 -6.92 -4.22 11.15
CA ARG A 194 -7.45 -2.87 10.99
C ARG A 194 -6.30 -1.93 10.67
N ALA A 195 -6.55 -0.97 9.80
CA ALA A 195 -5.56 0.00 9.41
C ALA A 195 -6.18 1.38 9.20
N GLN A 196 -5.40 2.43 9.45
CA GLN A 196 -5.77 3.82 9.14
C GLN A 196 -4.54 4.59 8.67
N TYR A 197 -4.74 5.53 7.75
CA TYR A 197 -3.74 6.50 7.37
C TYR A 197 -3.66 7.60 8.43
N GLY A 198 -2.44 7.98 8.79
CA GLY A 198 -2.16 9.20 9.54
C GLY A 198 -1.90 10.31 8.55
N ARG A 199 -2.82 11.28 8.48
CA ARG A 199 -2.76 12.37 7.49
C ARG A 199 -2.44 13.69 8.16
N ASP A 200 -1.58 14.43 7.50
CA ASP A 200 -1.33 15.85 7.77
C ASP A 200 -2.41 16.65 7.04
N THR A 201 -3.27 17.33 7.79
CA THR A 201 -4.37 18.13 7.26
C THR A 201 -4.15 19.63 7.44
N ALA A 202 -2.93 20.04 7.81
CA ALA A 202 -2.58 21.45 7.96
C ALA A 202 -3.03 22.30 6.75
N ALA A 203 -3.66 23.43 7.02
CA ALA A 203 -4.33 24.24 6.00
C ALA A 203 -3.39 24.93 5.02
N ALA A 204 -2.15 25.23 5.42
CA ALA A 204 -1.18 25.94 4.59
C ALA A 204 -0.26 24.97 3.86
N ASN A 205 0.74 24.47 4.55
CA ASN A 205 1.72 23.51 4.04
C ASN A 205 1.73 22.30 4.96
N MET A 206 2.10 21.14 4.42
CA MET A 206 2.34 19.97 5.24
C MET A 206 3.46 20.28 6.26
N ASP A 207 3.20 20.00 7.53
CA ASP A 207 4.17 20.14 8.62
C ASP A 207 4.72 18.78 9.11
N ALA A 208 4.30 17.70 8.46
CA ALA A 208 4.62 16.32 8.77
C ALA A 208 4.07 15.82 10.13
N ILE A 209 3.16 16.57 10.74
CA ILE A 209 2.41 16.15 11.93
C ILE A 209 1.15 15.43 11.47
N VAL A 210 0.82 14.33 12.13
CA VAL A 210 -0.43 13.62 11.87
C VAL A 210 -1.55 14.28 12.67
N ASP A 211 -2.48 14.90 11.96
CA ASP A 211 -3.65 15.56 12.54
C ASP A 211 -4.86 14.62 12.63
N VAL A 212 -5.02 13.74 11.62
CA VAL A 212 -6.20 12.88 11.48
C VAL A 212 -5.79 11.45 11.18
N TRP A 213 -6.50 10.51 11.79
CA TRP A 213 -6.41 9.08 11.49
C TRP A 213 -7.72 8.59 10.87
N ASP A 214 -7.69 8.19 9.62
CA ASP A 214 -8.86 7.64 8.91
C ASP A 214 -8.48 6.66 7.79
N GLN A 215 -9.48 6.17 7.07
CA GLN A 215 -9.30 5.31 5.90
C GLN A 215 -9.57 6.07 4.59
N ASN A 216 -9.91 7.35 4.67
CA ASN A 216 -10.29 8.14 3.50
C ASN A 216 -9.10 8.91 2.94
N ILE A 217 -8.72 8.57 1.71
CA ILE A 217 -7.64 9.26 0.99
C ILE A 217 -8.19 10.24 -0.06
N ALA A 218 -9.43 10.08 -0.46
CA ALA A 218 -9.98 10.75 -1.66
C ALA A 218 -10.18 12.26 -1.49
N THR A 219 -10.35 12.76 -0.25
CA THR A 219 -10.51 14.20 -0.01
C THR A 219 -9.88 14.60 1.31
N PRO A 220 -9.01 15.62 1.37
CA PRO A 220 -8.68 16.25 2.65
C PRO A 220 -9.97 16.75 3.28
N ALA A 221 -10.13 16.51 4.57
CA ALA A 221 -11.33 16.86 5.33
C ALA A 221 -11.64 18.37 5.31
N THR A 222 -10.65 19.20 4.99
CA THR A 222 -10.81 20.63 4.72
C THR A 222 -10.23 20.95 3.35
N PRO A 223 -10.99 21.60 2.46
CA PRO A 223 -10.43 22.11 1.22
C PRO A 223 -9.35 23.17 1.56
N VAL A 224 -8.09 22.80 1.36
CA VAL A 224 -6.99 23.73 1.49
C VAL A 224 -7.11 24.75 0.35
N SER A 225 -7.54 25.91 0.71
CA SER A 225 -7.77 27.14 -0.07
C SER A 225 -7.44 27.12 -1.57
N ASN A 226 -8.47 27.38 -2.36
CA ASN A 226 -8.44 28.05 -3.69
C ASN A 226 -7.77 27.41 -4.89
N VAL A 227 -7.21 26.20 -4.81
CA VAL A 227 -6.71 25.51 -5.99
C VAL A 227 -7.42 24.15 -6.11
N ALA A 228 -8.24 23.99 -7.12
CA ALA A 228 -8.99 22.75 -7.38
C ALA A 228 -8.08 21.50 -7.48
N ALA A 229 -6.80 21.69 -7.80
CA ALA A 229 -5.80 20.64 -7.84
C ALA A 229 -5.42 20.09 -6.45
N LYS A 230 -5.59 20.86 -5.37
CA LYS A 230 -5.22 20.46 -4.00
C LYS A 230 -6.21 19.47 -3.35
N ASN A 231 -7.37 19.28 -3.94
CA ASN A 231 -8.41 18.36 -3.46
C ASN A 231 -8.45 17.04 -4.22
N THR A 232 -7.35 16.67 -4.90
CA THR A 232 -7.27 15.42 -5.65
C THR A 232 -6.91 14.26 -4.72
N GLU A 233 -7.24 13.05 -5.15
CA GLU A 233 -6.79 11.82 -4.49
C GLU A 233 -5.27 11.78 -4.31
N ALA A 234 -4.52 12.29 -5.28
CA ALA A 234 -3.07 12.39 -5.23
C ALA A 234 -2.58 13.22 -4.02
N CYS A 235 -3.20 14.37 -3.77
CA CYS A 235 -2.87 15.17 -2.60
C CYS A 235 -3.25 14.49 -1.29
N GLY A 236 -4.37 13.78 -1.25
CA GLY A 236 -4.74 12.95 -0.09
C GLY A 236 -3.68 11.89 0.23
N LEU A 237 -3.15 11.24 -0.80
CA LEU A 237 -2.06 10.26 -0.68
C LEU A 237 -0.74 10.88 -0.25
N MET A 238 -0.38 12.05 -0.78
CA MET A 238 0.84 12.79 -0.39
C MET A 238 0.80 13.23 1.08
N ARG A 239 -0.37 13.51 1.61
CA ARG A 239 -0.56 13.89 3.01
C ARG A 239 -0.59 12.72 3.99
N ALA A 240 -0.60 11.46 3.51
CA ALA A 240 -0.50 10.28 4.35
C ALA A 240 0.95 10.06 4.79
N SER A 241 1.32 10.59 5.95
CA SER A 241 2.69 10.52 6.51
C SER A 241 2.95 9.26 7.31
N ALA A 242 1.91 8.56 7.77
CA ALA A 242 2.00 7.34 8.55
C ALA A 242 0.84 6.39 8.27
N VAL A 243 1.01 5.13 8.66
CA VAL A 243 -0.07 4.14 8.74
C VAL A 243 -0.05 3.54 10.13
N ARG A 244 -1.20 3.48 10.81
CA ARG A 244 -1.36 2.66 12.02
C ARG A 244 -2.09 1.37 11.67
N ILE A 245 -1.66 0.29 12.31
CA ILE A 245 -2.19 -1.05 12.05
C ILE A 245 -2.51 -1.70 13.40
N ALA A 246 -3.63 -2.43 13.46
CA ALA A 246 -3.94 -3.34 14.56
C ALA A 246 -4.20 -4.74 14.01
N LEU A 247 -3.56 -5.73 14.63
CA LEU A 247 -3.80 -7.15 14.40
C LEU A 247 -4.40 -7.75 15.67
N VAL A 248 -5.43 -8.56 15.50
CA VAL A 248 -6.08 -9.26 16.61
C VAL A 248 -5.79 -10.75 16.51
N ALA A 249 -5.00 -11.26 17.44
CA ALA A 249 -4.77 -12.69 17.59
C ALA A 249 -5.75 -13.29 18.61
N ARG A 250 -6.14 -14.52 18.37
CA ARG A 250 -7.09 -15.30 19.17
C ARG A 250 -6.45 -16.58 19.71
N SER A 251 -6.85 -17.03 20.91
CA SER A 251 -6.50 -18.39 21.36
C SER A 251 -7.04 -19.44 20.40
N SER A 252 -6.31 -20.55 20.24
CA SER A 252 -6.77 -21.66 19.37
C SER A 252 -7.96 -22.42 19.94
N GLN A 253 -8.12 -22.42 21.25
CA GLN A 253 -9.18 -23.13 21.98
C GLN A 253 -10.10 -22.13 22.69
N PRO A 254 -11.42 -22.40 22.71
CA PRO A 254 -12.34 -21.67 23.56
C PRO A 254 -12.11 -22.05 25.02
N GLU A 255 -12.38 -21.13 25.91
CA GLU A 255 -12.31 -21.34 27.34
C GLU A 255 -13.72 -21.39 27.94
N LYS A 256 -13.84 -22.07 29.05
CA LYS A 256 -15.07 -21.98 29.85
C LYS A 256 -15.20 -20.55 30.38
N ARG A 257 -16.45 -20.13 30.56
CA ARG A 257 -16.74 -18.84 31.17
C ARG A 257 -16.18 -18.74 32.58
N LEU A 258 -16.08 -17.56 33.11
CA LEU A 258 -15.39 -17.33 34.41
C LEU A 258 -16.04 -18.08 35.58
N ASP A 259 -17.31 -18.45 35.47
CA ASP A 259 -18.01 -19.31 36.45
C ASP A 259 -17.85 -20.82 36.21
N GLY A 260 -17.04 -21.21 35.21
CA GLY A 260 -16.79 -22.59 34.85
C GLY A 260 -17.89 -23.25 33.97
N THR A 261 -18.92 -22.50 33.56
CA THR A 261 -19.99 -22.99 32.70
C THR A 261 -19.63 -22.83 31.21
N LEU A 262 -20.44 -23.48 30.31
CA LEU A 262 -20.29 -23.34 28.86
C LEU A 262 -21.30 -22.35 28.26
N THR A 263 -22.42 -22.13 28.90
CA THR A 263 -23.57 -21.40 28.33
C THR A 263 -24.12 -20.26 29.18
N SER A 264 -23.74 -20.20 30.44
CA SER A 264 -24.14 -19.15 31.39
C SER A 264 -22.89 -18.55 32.05
N GLY A 265 -23.00 -17.38 32.63
CA GLY A 265 -21.91 -16.72 33.32
C GLY A 265 -21.16 -15.69 32.51
N GLN A 266 -20.12 -15.14 33.11
CA GLN A 266 -19.33 -14.05 32.54
C GLN A 266 -18.38 -14.56 31.46
N TYR A 267 -18.37 -13.90 30.30
CA TYR A 267 -17.48 -14.21 29.20
C TYR A 267 -16.00 -13.99 29.56
N VAL A 268 -15.12 -14.73 28.89
CA VAL A 268 -13.65 -14.60 29.02
C VAL A 268 -13.17 -13.29 28.42
N THR A 269 -13.77 -12.88 27.30
CA THR A 269 -13.45 -11.61 26.63
C THR A 269 -14.61 -10.62 26.77
N PRO A 270 -14.34 -9.34 27.07
CA PRO A 270 -15.36 -8.31 27.17
C PRO A 270 -16.11 -8.09 25.86
N ALA A 271 -17.19 -7.34 25.88
CA ALA A 271 -18.02 -7.09 24.69
C ALA A 271 -17.31 -6.32 23.58
N THR A 272 -16.25 -5.58 23.89
CA THR A 272 -15.49 -4.76 22.95
C THR A 272 -14.01 -5.09 23.02
N LEU A 273 -13.36 -5.03 21.88
CA LEU A 273 -11.91 -5.06 21.75
C LEU A 273 -11.47 -3.72 21.18
N ASP A 274 -10.68 -2.98 21.93
CA ASP A 274 -10.31 -1.62 21.59
C ASP A 274 -8.87 -1.54 21.07
N TRP A 275 -8.63 -0.61 20.17
CA TRP A 275 -7.34 -0.17 19.68
C TRP A 275 -7.36 1.34 19.45
N ALA A 276 -6.24 1.95 19.15
CA ALA A 276 -6.15 3.40 18.97
C ALA A 276 -7.07 3.98 17.86
N GLY A 277 -7.65 3.14 17.00
CA GLY A 277 -8.59 3.53 15.94
C GLY A 277 -10.06 3.28 16.30
N SER A 278 -10.35 2.69 17.46
CA SER A 278 -11.74 2.43 17.88
C SER A 278 -12.50 3.70 18.25
N ASP A 279 -11.80 4.75 18.70
CA ASP A 279 -12.39 6.00 19.13
C ASP A 279 -12.31 7.07 18.05
N ALA A 280 -13.47 7.60 17.64
CA ALA A 280 -13.57 8.71 16.69
C ALA A 280 -13.00 10.03 17.23
N LEU A 281 -12.88 10.16 18.54
CA LEU A 281 -12.54 11.40 19.25
C LEU A 281 -11.07 11.50 19.65
N ALA A 282 -10.28 10.46 19.47
CA ALA A 282 -8.97 10.41 20.11
C ALA A 282 -7.93 11.38 19.53
N ILE A 283 -8.05 11.85 18.30
CA ILE A 283 -7.09 12.79 17.71
C ILE A 283 -7.75 13.59 16.57
N ALA A 284 -8.65 14.50 16.88
CA ALA A 284 -9.00 15.56 15.94
C ALA A 284 -8.59 16.89 16.57
N ILE A 285 -7.48 17.45 16.10
CA ILE A 285 -7.18 18.86 16.35
C ILE A 285 -8.18 19.73 15.58
N ASP A 286 -8.80 19.18 14.56
CA ASP A 286 -9.92 19.78 13.84
C ASP A 286 -11.14 18.83 13.88
N ALA A 287 -12.28 19.32 14.35
CA ALA A 287 -13.48 18.57 14.73
C ALA A 287 -14.25 17.89 13.56
N THR A 288 -13.65 17.73 12.40
CA THR A 288 -14.25 17.10 11.23
C THR A 288 -13.76 15.68 11.00
N ALA A 289 -14.41 14.75 11.73
CA ALA A 289 -14.66 13.37 11.33
C ALA A 289 -13.44 12.45 11.08
N ALA A 290 -12.66 12.17 12.13
CA ALA A 290 -11.97 10.87 12.18
C ALA A 290 -13.06 9.77 12.30
N ALA A 291 -13.23 8.96 11.28
CA ALA A 291 -14.15 7.83 11.36
C ALA A 291 -13.55 6.73 12.24
N ALA A 292 -14.24 6.35 13.31
CA ALA A 292 -13.85 5.21 14.13
C ALA A 292 -13.77 3.94 13.28
N VAL A 293 -12.70 3.17 13.43
CA VAL A 293 -12.52 1.87 12.82
C VAL A 293 -12.50 0.81 13.92
N ALA A 294 -13.69 0.40 14.33
CA ALA A 294 -13.86 -0.56 15.42
C ALA A 294 -13.39 -1.98 15.01
N ILE A 295 -12.90 -2.74 15.99
CA ILE A 295 -12.72 -4.17 15.84
C ILE A 295 -14.09 -4.82 16.00
N SER A 296 -14.60 -5.45 14.95
CA SER A 296 -15.84 -6.21 14.96
C SER A 296 -15.56 -7.66 14.63
N LEU A 297 -15.81 -8.54 15.59
CA LEU A 297 -15.62 -9.97 15.39
C LEU A 297 -16.98 -10.60 15.07
N PRO A 298 -17.06 -11.45 14.03
CA PRO A 298 -18.31 -12.11 13.69
C PRO A 298 -18.73 -13.04 14.82
N ASN A 299 -19.99 -12.92 15.25
CA ASN A 299 -20.58 -13.84 16.21
C ASN A 299 -20.91 -15.13 15.46
N PRO A 300 -20.27 -16.26 15.76
CA PRO A 300 -20.76 -17.54 15.24
C PRO A 300 -22.17 -17.73 15.81
N SER A 301 -23.09 -18.08 14.95
CA SER A 301 -24.53 -18.26 15.19
C SER A 301 -24.87 -18.78 16.59
N GLY A 302 -25.10 -17.92 17.57
CA GLY A 302 -25.85 -18.11 18.82
C GLY A 302 -25.53 -19.27 19.76
N THR A 303 -24.71 -20.22 19.36
CA THR A 303 -24.34 -21.42 20.14
C THR A 303 -22.87 -21.34 20.58
N TRP A 304 -22.58 -21.92 21.74
CA TRP A 304 -21.20 -22.04 22.23
C TRP A 304 -20.33 -22.85 21.24
N PRO A 305 -19.05 -22.48 20.99
CA PRO A 305 -18.39 -21.29 21.50
C PRO A 305 -18.76 -20.02 20.71
N THR A 306 -19.00 -18.93 21.42
CA THR A 306 -19.10 -17.59 20.84
C THR A 306 -17.71 -16.97 20.69
N TRP A 307 -17.58 -15.81 20.00
CA TRP A 307 -16.29 -15.15 19.93
C TRP A 307 -15.76 -14.73 21.31
N GLN A 308 -16.62 -14.41 22.26
CA GLN A 308 -16.27 -14.01 23.62
C GLN A 308 -15.75 -15.16 24.52
N ASP A 309 -15.90 -16.40 24.09
CA ASP A 309 -15.36 -17.56 24.79
C ASP A 309 -13.87 -17.82 24.46
N PHE A 310 -13.25 -17.00 23.64
CA PHE A 310 -11.82 -17.07 23.32
C PHE A 310 -11.07 -15.88 23.95
N ARG A 311 -9.76 -16.04 24.22
CA ARG A 311 -8.88 -14.94 24.57
C ARG A 311 -8.36 -14.27 23.33
N TYR A 312 -8.27 -12.95 23.41
CA TYR A 312 -7.73 -12.11 22.33
C TYR A 312 -6.59 -11.24 22.82
N LYS A 313 -5.67 -10.95 21.90
CA LYS A 313 -4.65 -9.95 22.10
C LYS A 313 -4.59 -9.04 20.89
N VAL A 314 -4.69 -7.74 21.14
CA VAL A 314 -4.54 -6.70 20.13
C VAL A 314 -3.07 -6.29 20.09
N PHE A 315 -2.45 -6.38 18.92
CA PHE A 315 -1.13 -5.85 18.62
C PHE A 315 -1.32 -4.63 17.74
N GLN A 316 -0.77 -3.51 18.13
CA GLN A 316 -0.87 -2.29 17.34
C GLN A 316 0.48 -1.62 17.16
N THR A 317 0.66 -0.94 16.03
CA THR A 317 1.87 -0.19 15.72
C THR A 317 1.56 0.97 14.78
N ILE A 318 2.43 1.98 14.81
CA ILE A 318 2.43 3.10 13.86
C ILE A 318 3.71 2.99 13.03
N ILE A 319 3.55 3.05 11.71
CA ILE A 319 4.63 2.93 10.74
C ILE A 319 4.71 4.25 9.98
N PRO A 320 5.76 5.05 10.15
CA PRO A 320 5.95 6.28 9.37
C PRO A 320 6.29 5.94 7.93
N LEU A 321 5.67 6.64 6.98
CA LEU A 321 5.95 6.55 5.55
C LEU A 321 7.10 7.53 5.22
N ARG A 322 8.33 7.18 5.59
CA ARG A 322 9.51 8.06 5.63
C ARG A 322 9.79 8.83 4.34
N ASN A 323 9.46 8.25 3.20
CA ASN A 323 9.78 8.88 1.93
C ASN A 323 8.80 9.98 1.53
N ILE A 324 7.63 9.99 2.12
CA ILE A 324 6.67 11.09 1.98
C ILE A 324 7.09 12.25 2.89
N THR A 325 7.49 11.95 4.12
CA THR A 325 7.86 12.98 5.10
C THR A 325 9.19 13.67 4.81
N SER A 326 10.11 13.04 4.06
CA SER A 326 11.42 13.62 3.74
C SER A 326 11.41 14.67 2.63
N LEU A 327 10.28 14.89 1.99
CA LEU A 327 10.17 15.75 0.80
C LEU A 327 9.92 17.22 1.10
N GLY A 328 9.79 17.59 2.35
CA GLY A 328 9.44 18.96 2.74
C GLY A 328 8.01 19.33 2.35
N ALA A 329 7.67 20.60 2.53
CA ALA A 329 6.37 21.12 2.18
C ALA A 329 6.13 21.01 0.67
N VAL A 330 5.25 20.11 0.25
CA VAL A 330 4.78 20.06 -1.13
C VAL A 330 3.82 21.22 -1.34
N THR A 331 4.31 22.26 -1.97
CA THR A 331 3.57 23.53 -2.18
C THR A 331 2.33 23.35 -3.06
N GLU A 332 2.24 22.25 -3.80
CA GLU A 332 1.12 21.95 -4.70
C GLU A 332 -0.01 21.17 -4.01
N CYS A 333 0.23 20.64 -2.84
CA CYS A 333 -0.74 19.99 -1.97
C CYS A 333 -0.86 20.63 -0.61
#